data_c4e7665c25fb8f48843947da52378cea
#
_entry.id   c4e7665c25fb8f48843947da52378cea
#
_cell.length_a   1.000
_cell.length_b   1.000
_cell.length_c   1.000
_cell.angle_alpha   90.00
_cell.angle_beta   90.00
_cell.angle_gamma   90.00
#
_symmetry.space_group_name_H-M   'P 1'
#
loop_
_entity.id
_entity.type
_entity.pdbx_description
1 polymer ?
#
loop_
_entity_poly.entity_id
_entity_poly.type
_entity_poly.pdbx_seq_one_letter_code
_entity_poly.pdbx_strand_id
1 'polypeptide(L)'
;MRRVGTTLLGVVAAASLAVTDAAAQQFSPPKSAGASTGTRIGLYGFGVRTGIDFKGDGQLVLGTTLDMGDLFSNRVRIRPSGEISVFNGENTYVASLESLWRFTDDEEVATPYVGLGFSLAGHDACGADPDCPDVWLNLVFGFELRYRSTFNWLLEYHGMDALRRHRIYVGLTTRRGN
;
A
#
# COMPACT_ATOMS: atom_id res chain seq x y z
N MET A 1 26.73 10.12 -32.46
CA MET A 1 26.69 8.78 -31.85
C MET A 1 27.45 8.81 -30.53
N ARG A 2 26.76 9.03 -29.41
CA ARG A 2 27.37 8.95 -28.07
C ARG A 2 26.71 7.78 -27.33
N ARG A 3 27.53 6.80 -26.97
CA ARG A 3 27.16 5.66 -26.15
C ARG A 3 26.92 6.15 -24.71
N VAL A 4 25.68 6.13 -24.24
CA VAL A 4 25.31 6.22 -22.82
C VAL A 4 24.61 4.90 -22.51
N GLY A 5 25.37 3.97 -22.08
CA GLY A 5 24.84 2.69 -21.61
C GLY A 5 25.83 2.11 -20.62
N THR A 6 25.40 1.79 -19.45
CA THR A 6 26.08 1.00 -18.42
C THR A 6 26.37 1.72 -17.10
N THR A 7 25.34 2.22 -16.39
CA THR A 7 25.53 2.52 -14.95
C THR A 7 24.25 2.40 -14.11
N LEU A 8 23.19 1.74 -14.57
CA LEU A 8 21.92 1.69 -13.86
C LEU A 8 21.59 0.33 -13.20
N LEU A 9 22.48 -0.67 -13.32
CA LEU A 9 22.27 -2.00 -12.72
C LEU A 9 22.85 -2.16 -11.31
N GLY A 10 23.55 -1.16 -10.79
CA GLY A 10 24.25 -1.25 -9.50
C GLY A 10 23.46 -0.80 -8.28
N VAL A 11 22.34 -0.09 -8.42
CA VAL A 11 21.65 0.56 -7.30
C VAL A 11 20.52 -0.30 -6.72
N VAL A 12 19.99 -1.24 -7.48
CA VAL A 12 18.87 -2.09 -7.00
C VAL A 12 19.34 -3.23 -6.10
N ALA A 13 20.61 -3.62 -6.16
CA ALA A 13 21.13 -4.71 -5.35
C ALA A 13 21.57 -4.29 -3.93
N ALA A 14 21.75 -3.00 -3.66
CA ALA A 14 22.22 -2.50 -2.36
C ALA A 14 21.11 -2.22 -1.34
N ALA A 15 19.85 -2.14 -1.77
CA ALA A 15 18.72 -1.89 -0.88
C ALA A 15 18.19 -3.15 -0.18
N SER A 16 18.66 -4.33 -0.55
CA SER A 16 18.18 -5.61 -0.02
C SER A 16 18.98 -6.15 1.17
N LEU A 17 20.05 -5.49 1.60
CA LEU A 17 20.95 -6.02 2.65
C LEU A 17 21.02 -5.16 3.93
N ALA A 18 20.27 -4.08 4.06
CA ALA A 18 20.22 -3.25 5.27
C ALA A 18 18.98 -3.50 6.15
N VAL A 19 18.32 -4.65 6.02
CA VAL A 19 17.34 -5.13 7.00
C VAL A 19 18.05 -6.08 7.96
N THR A 20 19.17 -5.62 8.52
CA THR A 20 19.78 -6.25 9.68
C THR A 20 19.27 -5.51 10.91
N ASP A 21 18.52 -6.22 11.75
CA ASP A 21 18.26 -5.91 13.15
C ASP A 21 17.74 -4.49 13.50
N ALA A 22 16.88 -3.90 12.69
CA ALA A 22 15.84 -3.08 13.28
C ALA A 22 15.05 -4.05 14.17
N ALA A 23 15.40 -4.08 15.46
CA ALA A 23 14.62 -4.76 16.48
C ALA A 23 13.17 -4.52 16.11
N ALA A 24 12.46 -5.58 15.73
CA ALA A 24 11.04 -5.53 15.56
C ALA A 24 10.52 -5.03 16.91
N GLN A 25 10.35 -3.71 17.02
CA GLN A 25 9.62 -3.16 18.13
C GLN A 25 8.29 -3.90 18.03
N GLN A 26 8.10 -4.84 18.94
CA GLN A 26 6.83 -5.50 19.12
C GLN A 26 5.83 -4.38 19.36
N PHE A 27 5.19 -3.92 18.30
CA PHE A 27 3.96 -3.16 18.40
C PHE A 27 2.88 -4.15 18.85
N SER A 28 3.00 -4.60 20.10
CA SER A 28 1.97 -5.37 20.73
C SER A 28 0.87 -4.40 21.10
N PRO A 29 -0.25 -4.37 20.38
CA PRO A 29 -1.40 -3.66 20.89
C PRO A 29 -1.76 -4.30 22.23
N PRO A 30 -2.23 -3.53 23.21
CA PRO A 30 -2.68 -4.09 24.46
C PRO A 30 -3.72 -5.17 24.14
N LYS A 31 -3.50 -6.40 24.65
CA LYS A 31 -4.44 -7.50 24.55
C LYS A 31 -5.75 -7.07 25.20
N SER A 32 -6.67 -6.51 24.45
CA SER A 32 -8.04 -6.38 24.87
C SER A 32 -8.80 -7.58 24.34
N ALA A 33 -8.93 -8.60 25.17
CA ALA A 33 -9.92 -9.64 24.97
C ALA A 33 -11.31 -8.99 24.94
N GLY A 34 -11.97 -9.07 23.80
CA GLY A 34 -13.35 -8.60 23.62
C GLY A 34 -13.48 -7.83 22.31
N ALA A 35 -14.54 -8.10 21.56
CA ALA A 35 -14.93 -7.31 20.41
C ALA A 35 -15.17 -5.86 20.87
N SER A 36 -14.14 -5.02 20.83
CA SER A 36 -14.30 -3.62 21.18
C SER A 36 -14.87 -2.90 19.98
N THR A 37 -16.13 -2.55 20.10
CA THR A 37 -16.74 -1.50 19.28
C THR A 37 -16.10 -0.19 19.68
N GLY A 38 -15.33 0.41 18.77
CA GLY A 38 -14.70 1.70 19.00
C GLY A 38 -13.57 2.00 18.02
N THR A 39 -13.27 3.28 17.85
CA THR A 39 -12.17 3.74 17.05
C THR A 39 -10.85 3.56 17.80
N ARG A 40 -9.88 2.91 17.18
CA ARG A 40 -8.54 2.73 17.71
C ARG A 40 -7.53 3.25 16.68
N ILE A 41 -6.92 4.37 16.98
CA ILE A 41 -5.92 4.97 16.10
C ILE A 41 -4.54 4.78 16.71
N GLY A 42 -3.60 4.28 15.90
CA GLY A 42 -2.21 4.03 16.26
C GLY A 42 -1.50 3.39 15.08
N LEU A 43 -0.20 3.19 15.18
CA LEU A 43 0.55 2.43 14.17
C LEU A 43 0.56 0.94 14.57
N TYR A 44 -0.16 0.11 13.83
CA TYR A 44 -0.32 -1.32 14.09
C TYR A 44 0.49 -2.20 13.15
N GLY A 45 0.97 -1.63 12.05
CA GLY A 45 1.75 -2.36 11.08
C GLY A 45 2.10 -1.54 9.86
N PHE A 46 2.86 -2.17 8.98
CA PHE A 46 3.23 -1.59 7.69
C PHE A 46 3.19 -2.67 6.60
N GLY A 47 3.16 -2.24 5.35
CA GLY A 47 3.26 -3.12 4.20
C GLY A 47 4.11 -2.51 3.12
N VAL A 48 4.62 -3.37 2.25
CA VAL A 48 5.28 -3.00 1.00
C VAL A 48 4.59 -3.70 -0.14
N ARG A 49 4.36 -3.00 -1.23
CA ARG A 49 3.69 -3.55 -2.41
C ARG A 49 4.35 -3.12 -3.70
N THR A 50 4.29 -3.96 -4.69
CA THR A 50 4.67 -3.66 -6.06
C THR A 50 3.52 -4.04 -6.98
N GLY A 51 3.37 -3.35 -8.09
CA GLY A 51 2.24 -3.59 -8.97
C GLY A 51 2.46 -3.03 -10.36
N ILE A 52 1.42 -3.17 -11.16
CA ILE A 52 1.36 -2.67 -12.53
C ILE A 52 0.16 -1.74 -12.65
N ASP A 53 0.39 -0.55 -13.17
CA ASP A 53 -0.64 0.38 -13.62
C ASP A 53 -0.91 0.13 -15.10
N PHE A 54 -2.16 -0.14 -15.45
CA PHE A 54 -2.55 -0.47 -16.83
C PHE A 54 -2.92 0.76 -17.67
N LYS A 55 -2.68 1.97 -17.19
CA LYS A 55 -2.89 3.19 -17.98
C LYS A 55 -1.75 3.40 -18.96
N GLY A 56 -2.08 3.68 -20.22
CA GLY A 56 -1.09 3.89 -21.29
C GLY A 56 -0.27 2.63 -21.59
N ASP A 57 1.06 2.79 -21.65
CA ASP A 57 2.01 1.70 -21.96
C ASP A 57 2.33 0.81 -20.74
N GLY A 58 1.62 1.02 -19.64
CA GLY A 58 1.85 0.31 -18.39
C GLY A 58 3.04 0.86 -17.60
N GLN A 59 2.87 1.02 -16.29
CA GLN A 59 3.94 1.49 -15.39
C GLN A 59 4.15 0.51 -14.25
N LEU A 60 5.40 0.35 -13.81
CA LEU A 60 5.71 -0.34 -12.57
C LEU A 60 5.38 0.60 -11.40
N VAL A 61 4.63 0.09 -10.43
CA VAL A 61 4.27 0.83 -9.21
C VAL A 61 4.97 0.20 -8.02
N LEU A 62 5.61 1.03 -7.20
CA LEU A 62 6.19 0.66 -5.93
C LEU A 62 5.49 1.46 -4.83
N GLY A 63 5.12 0.81 -3.74
CA GLY A 63 4.38 1.48 -2.69
C GLY A 63 4.60 0.91 -1.31
N THR A 64 4.26 1.75 -0.33
CA THR A 64 4.23 1.40 1.08
C THR A 64 2.86 1.71 1.67
N THR A 65 2.44 0.93 2.64
CA THR A 65 1.18 1.12 3.36
C THR A 65 1.43 1.11 4.86
N LEU A 66 0.62 1.87 5.59
CA LEU A 66 0.62 1.85 7.05
C LEU A 66 -0.74 1.38 7.55
N ASP A 67 -0.74 0.52 8.56
CA ASP A 67 -1.95 0.15 9.27
C ASP A 67 -2.11 1.10 10.45
N MET A 68 -3.05 2.03 10.36
CA MET A 68 -3.29 3.04 11.39
C MET A 68 -4.43 2.70 12.35
N GLY A 69 -4.94 1.47 12.29
CA GLY A 69 -5.94 1.02 13.24
C GLY A 69 -7.33 0.87 12.67
N ASP A 70 -8.31 0.89 13.57
CA ASP A 70 -9.69 0.56 13.27
C ASP A 70 -10.60 1.77 13.46
N LEU A 71 -11.56 1.95 12.54
CA LEU A 71 -12.57 3.00 12.60
C LEU A 71 -13.92 2.37 12.88
N PHE A 72 -14.57 2.75 13.99
CA PHE A 72 -15.88 2.28 14.46
C PHE A 72 -15.97 0.78 14.79
N SER A 73 -15.20 -0.08 14.13
CA SER A 73 -15.24 -1.52 14.25
C SER A 73 -13.88 -2.13 13.93
N ASN A 74 -13.52 -3.25 14.56
CA ASN A 74 -12.32 -4.03 14.22
C ASN A 74 -12.27 -4.53 12.76
N ARG A 75 -13.37 -4.42 12.03
CA ARG A 75 -13.48 -4.78 10.62
C ARG A 75 -13.17 -3.64 9.67
N VAL A 76 -13.21 -2.39 10.13
CA VAL A 76 -12.95 -1.21 9.29
C VAL A 76 -11.57 -0.67 9.63
N ARG A 77 -10.62 -0.89 8.75
CA ARG A 77 -9.21 -0.50 8.91
C ARG A 77 -8.92 0.80 8.18
N ILE A 78 -8.17 1.70 8.78
CA ILE A 78 -7.63 2.90 8.13
C ILE A 78 -6.21 2.59 7.65
N ARG A 79 -5.96 2.87 6.38
CA ARG A 79 -4.68 2.57 5.73
C ARG A 79 -4.20 3.76 4.87
N PRO A 80 -3.31 4.62 5.37
CA PRO A 80 -2.53 5.50 4.54
C PRO A 80 -1.55 4.72 3.66
N SER A 81 -1.31 5.20 2.44
CA SER A 81 -0.31 4.64 1.55
C SER A 81 0.40 5.72 0.74
N GLY A 82 1.62 5.41 0.32
CA GLY A 82 2.41 6.22 -0.60
C GLY A 82 2.96 5.36 -1.71
N GLU A 83 2.92 5.85 -2.95
CA GLU A 83 3.29 5.11 -4.15
C GLU A 83 4.06 5.97 -5.12
N ILE A 84 4.94 5.33 -5.87
CA ILE A 84 5.60 5.89 -7.03
C ILE A 84 5.41 4.96 -8.21
N SER A 85 4.98 5.52 -9.34
CA SER A 85 4.91 4.81 -10.62
C SER A 85 6.08 5.24 -11.49
N VAL A 86 6.82 4.29 -12.02
CA VAL A 86 8.05 4.52 -12.79
C VAL A 86 8.03 3.72 -14.08
N PHE A 87 8.91 4.11 -15.02
CA PHE A 87 8.99 3.58 -16.38
C PHE A 87 7.78 3.96 -17.25
N ASN A 88 7.94 3.93 -18.54
CA ASN A 88 6.91 4.16 -19.57
C ASN A 88 6.09 5.43 -19.36
N GLY A 89 6.73 6.60 -19.42
CA GLY A 89 6.08 7.90 -19.30
C GLY A 89 6.57 8.72 -18.12
N GLU A 90 5.76 9.69 -17.71
CA GLU A 90 6.04 10.53 -16.54
C GLU A 90 5.87 9.74 -15.24
N ASN A 91 6.81 9.92 -14.31
CA ASN A 91 6.65 9.33 -12.98
C ASN A 91 5.44 9.95 -12.29
N THR A 92 4.66 9.11 -11.63
CA THR A 92 3.48 9.54 -10.88
C THR A 92 3.69 9.22 -9.39
N TYR A 93 3.40 10.19 -8.53
CA TYR A 93 3.46 10.06 -7.08
C TYR A 93 2.04 10.09 -6.53
N VAL A 94 1.69 9.13 -5.70
CA VAL A 94 0.33 9.03 -5.16
C VAL A 94 0.41 8.84 -3.65
N ALA A 95 -0.29 9.72 -2.92
CA ALA A 95 -0.55 9.56 -1.50
C ALA A 95 -2.03 9.26 -1.30
N SER A 96 -2.36 8.16 -0.63
CA SER A 96 -3.75 7.72 -0.45
C SER A 96 -4.11 7.55 1.02
N LEU A 97 -5.39 7.76 1.32
CA LEU A 97 -6.01 7.38 2.58
C LEU A 97 -7.20 6.47 2.27
N GLU A 98 -7.13 5.24 2.73
CA GLU A 98 -8.07 4.18 2.41
C GLU A 98 -8.78 3.69 3.68
N SER A 99 -10.06 3.38 3.56
CA SER A 99 -10.87 2.69 4.57
C SER A 99 -11.24 1.31 4.02
N LEU A 100 -10.78 0.25 4.68
CA LEU A 100 -10.91 -1.13 4.24
C LEU A 100 -11.89 -1.88 5.14
N TRP A 101 -12.96 -2.41 4.56
CA TRP A 101 -13.87 -3.33 5.22
C TRP A 101 -13.39 -4.76 5.04
N ARG A 102 -13.08 -5.43 6.14
CA ARG A 102 -12.60 -6.83 6.19
C ARG A 102 -13.76 -7.77 6.48
N PHE A 103 -13.85 -8.85 5.70
CA PHE A 103 -14.93 -9.81 5.83
C PHE A 103 -14.65 -10.90 6.89
N THR A 104 -13.39 -11.11 7.20
CA THR A 104 -12.92 -12.09 8.19
C THR A 104 -12.04 -11.45 9.25
N ASP A 105 -11.80 -12.14 10.35
CA ASP A 105 -10.93 -11.69 11.41
C ASP A 105 -9.43 -11.91 11.07
N ASP A 106 -8.52 -11.26 11.81
CA ASP A 106 -7.07 -11.33 11.58
C ASP A 106 -6.46 -12.73 11.80
N GLU A 107 -7.20 -13.62 12.47
CA GLU A 107 -6.75 -14.99 12.78
C GLU A 107 -6.96 -15.96 11.60
N GLU A 108 -7.80 -15.61 10.65
CA GLU A 108 -8.09 -16.45 9.49
C GLU A 108 -6.88 -16.57 8.53
N VAL A 109 -6.87 -17.66 7.76
CA VAL A 109 -5.82 -17.92 6.77
C VAL A 109 -5.89 -16.93 5.61
N ALA A 110 -7.10 -16.53 5.25
CA ALA A 110 -7.36 -15.56 4.20
C ALA A 110 -8.32 -14.49 4.68
N THR A 111 -7.96 -13.22 4.50
CA THR A 111 -8.77 -12.08 4.88
C THR A 111 -9.11 -11.27 3.63
N PRO A 112 -10.25 -11.54 2.99
CA PRO A 112 -10.74 -10.69 1.90
C PRO A 112 -11.26 -9.37 2.46
N TYR A 113 -11.13 -8.31 1.65
CA TYR A 113 -11.61 -6.98 2.00
C TYR A 113 -11.98 -6.17 0.75
N VAL A 114 -12.78 -5.16 0.99
CA VAL A 114 -13.13 -4.11 0.03
C VAL A 114 -12.91 -2.77 0.70
N GLY A 115 -12.52 -1.76 -0.08
CA GLY A 115 -12.28 -0.44 0.47
C GLY A 115 -12.59 0.69 -0.47
N LEU A 116 -12.72 1.85 0.14
CA LEU A 116 -12.83 3.14 -0.54
C LEU A 116 -11.75 4.06 0.02
N GLY A 117 -11.25 4.95 -0.83
CA GLY A 117 -10.25 5.90 -0.42
C GLY A 117 -10.18 7.11 -1.33
N PHE A 118 -9.41 8.09 -0.87
CA PHE A 118 -9.04 9.27 -1.64
C PHE A 118 -7.53 9.28 -1.82
N SER A 119 -7.08 9.73 -2.98
CA SER A 119 -5.68 9.92 -3.29
C SER A 119 -5.41 11.31 -3.80
N LEU A 120 -4.22 11.81 -3.45
CA LEU A 120 -3.59 12.95 -4.08
C LEU A 120 -2.53 12.40 -5.05
N ALA A 121 -2.71 12.71 -6.33
CA ALA A 121 -1.82 12.24 -7.37
C ALA A 121 -1.06 13.42 -7.99
N GLY A 122 0.25 13.32 -8.00
CA GLY A 122 1.16 14.25 -8.65
C GLY A 122 2.01 13.56 -9.68
N HIS A 123 2.68 14.33 -10.53
CA HIS A 123 3.62 13.85 -11.56
C HIS A 123 4.81 14.81 -11.68
N ASP A 124 5.84 14.42 -12.41
CA ASP A 124 7.09 15.22 -12.53
C ASP A 124 6.87 16.64 -13.05
N ALA A 125 5.84 16.88 -13.85
CA ALA A 125 5.50 18.19 -14.40
C ALA A 125 4.50 19.01 -13.57
N CYS A 126 4.16 18.59 -12.35
CA CYS A 126 3.18 19.26 -11.46
C CYS A 126 3.43 20.77 -11.26
N GLY A 127 4.68 21.18 -11.24
CA GLY A 127 5.01 22.61 -11.06
C GLY A 127 4.57 23.53 -12.21
N ALA A 128 4.24 22.98 -13.37
CA ALA A 128 3.75 23.68 -14.54
C ALA A 128 2.24 23.45 -14.80
N ASP A 129 1.62 22.51 -14.08
CA ASP A 129 0.22 22.14 -14.23
C ASP A 129 -0.60 22.77 -13.09
N PRO A 130 -1.55 23.68 -13.38
CA PRO A 130 -2.36 24.34 -12.36
C PRO A 130 -3.36 23.38 -11.67
N ASP A 131 -3.66 22.25 -12.28
CA ASP A 131 -4.61 21.26 -11.75
C ASP A 131 -3.92 20.17 -10.90
N CYS A 132 -2.59 20.25 -10.72
CA CYS A 132 -1.82 19.32 -9.91
C CYS A 132 -1.66 19.81 -8.46
N PRO A 133 -1.83 18.94 -7.43
CA PRO A 133 -2.14 17.50 -7.53
C PRO A 133 -3.62 17.21 -7.78
N ASP A 134 -3.87 16.19 -8.57
CA ASP A 134 -5.21 15.65 -8.81
C ASP A 134 -5.75 14.94 -7.58
N VAL A 135 -7.06 15.04 -7.36
CA VAL A 135 -7.78 14.27 -6.34
C VAL A 135 -8.51 13.09 -6.99
N TRP A 136 -8.15 11.88 -6.61
CA TRP A 136 -8.75 10.65 -7.13
C TRP A 136 -9.57 9.93 -6.08
N LEU A 137 -10.71 9.38 -6.49
CA LEU A 137 -11.47 8.41 -5.72
C LEU A 137 -10.94 7.01 -6.06
N ASN A 138 -10.65 6.21 -5.02
CA ASN A 138 -10.14 4.86 -5.16
C ASN A 138 -11.14 3.83 -4.66
N LEU A 139 -11.30 2.77 -5.43
CA LEU A 139 -11.97 1.55 -5.04
C LEU A 139 -10.91 0.45 -4.91
N VAL A 140 -10.91 -0.23 -3.77
CA VAL A 140 -9.91 -1.27 -3.44
C VAL A 140 -10.63 -2.60 -3.25
N PHE A 141 -10.11 -3.64 -3.88
CA PHE A 141 -10.47 -5.04 -3.62
C PHE A 141 -9.19 -5.82 -3.37
N GLY A 142 -9.18 -6.60 -2.32
CA GLY A 142 -7.99 -7.36 -2.02
C GLY A 142 -8.22 -8.49 -1.03
N PHE A 143 -7.16 -9.22 -0.82
CA PHE A 143 -7.10 -10.20 0.25
C PHE A 143 -5.66 -10.33 0.79
N GLU A 144 -5.59 -10.59 2.07
CA GLU A 144 -4.36 -10.95 2.76
C GLU A 144 -4.36 -12.45 3.01
N LEU A 145 -3.26 -13.13 2.66
CA LEU A 145 -3.04 -14.55 2.93
C LEU A 145 -1.95 -14.70 3.98
N ARG A 146 -2.24 -15.45 5.03
CA ARG A 146 -1.26 -15.77 6.06
C ARG A 146 -0.06 -16.50 5.47
N TYR A 147 1.13 -15.92 5.62
CA TYR A 147 2.38 -16.52 5.15
C TYR A 147 3.23 -17.06 6.30
N ARG A 148 3.45 -16.22 7.34
CA ARG A 148 4.21 -16.57 8.54
C ARG A 148 3.52 -15.96 9.77
N SER A 149 4.10 -16.16 10.94
CA SER A 149 3.59 -15.57 12.17
C SER A 149 3.51 -14.04 12.09
N THR A 150 4.46 -13.40 11.40
CA THR A 150 4.64 -11.93 11.35
C THR A 150 4.14 -11.27 10.08
N PHE A 151 3.98 -12.01 8.96
CA PHE A 151 3.66 -11.43 7.65
C PHE A 151 2.51 -12.14 6.96
N ASN A 152 1.76 -11.38 6.18
CA ASN A 152 0.77 -11.84 5.21
C ASN A 152 1.22 -11.48 3.80
N TRP A 153 0.93 -12.34 2.82
CA TRP A 153 0.90 -11.97 1.42
C TRP A 153 -0.30 -11.07 1.15
N LEU A 154 -0.08 -10.08 0.32
CA LEU A 154 -1.08 -9.13 -0.14
C LEU A 154 -1.30 -9.31 -1.64
N LEU A 155 -2.56 -9.39 -2.07
CA LEU A 155 -2.96 -9.22 -3.46
C LEU A 155 -4.11 -8.22 -3.52
N GLU A 156 -3.95 -7.16 -4.32
CA GLU A 156 -4.92 -6.08 -4.43
C GLU A 156 -5.18 -5.67 -5.88
N TYR A 157 -6.39 -5.25 -6.12
CA TYR A 157 -6.80 -4.49 -7.28
C TYR A 157 -7.28 -3.12 -6.82
N HIS A 158 -6.80 -2.07 -7.48
CA HIS A 158 -7.24 -0.70 -7.28
C HIS A 158 -7.85 -0.14 -8.56
N GLY A 159 -9.08 0.33 -8.45
CA GLY A 159 -9.71 1.19 -9.44
C GLY A 159 -9.60 2.63 -8.99
N MET A 160 -8.77 3.42 -9.65
CA MET A 160 -8.45 4.81 -9.29
C MET A 160 -9.03 5.77 -10.31
N ASP A 161 -9.07 7.07 -9.97
CA ASP A 161 -9.58 8.12 -10.87
C ASP A 161 -10.97 7.76 -11.43
N ALA A 162 -11.91 7.44 -10.55
CA ALA A 162 -13.26 6.99 -10.93
C ALA A 162 -13.25 5.81 -11.92
N LEU A 163 -12.39 4.81 -11.70
CA LEU A 163 -12.20 3.61 -12.52
C LEU A 163 -11.57 3.87 -13.90
N ARG A 164 -10.90 4.99 -14.09
CA ARG A 164 -10.15 5.28 -15.34
C ARG A 164 -8.73 4.71 -15.31
N ARG A 165 -8.23 4.36 -14.11
CA ARG A 165 -6.93 3.70 -13.90
C ARG A 165 -7.13 2.42 -13.14
N HIS A 166 -6.44 1.39 -13.58
CA HIS A 166 -6.49 0.05 -12.99
C HIS A 166 -5.09 -0.37 -12.57
N ARG A 167 -4.94 -0.78 -11.31
CA ARG A 167 -3.68 -1.27 -10.78
C ARG A 167 -3.86 -2.62 -10.11
N ILE A 168 -2.91 -3.51 -10.30
CA ILE A 168 -2.85 -4.78 -9.57
C ILE A 168 -1.54 -4.79 -8.78
N TYR A 169 -1.64 -5.15 -7.50
CA TYR A 169 -0.51 -5.19 -6.59
C TYR A 169 -0.33 -6.57 -6.00
N VAL A 170 0.93 -6.91 -5.75
CA VAL A 170 1.35 -7.98 -4.85
C VAL A 170 2.27 -7.39 -3.79
N GLY A 171 2.23 -7.94 -2.59
CA GLY A 171 3.05 -7.38 -1.52
C GLY A 171 3.08 -8.21 -0.26
N LEU A 172 3.61 -7.61 0.77
CA LEU A 172 3.68 -8.16 2.13
C LEU A 172 3.19 -7.12 3.12
N THR A 173 2.39 -7.55 4.07
CA THR A 173 1.95 -6.72 5.20
C THR A 173 2.33 -7.39 6.52
N THR A 174 2.61 -6.59 7.54
CA THR A 174 2.80 -7.11 8.89
C THR A 174 1.46 -7.53 9.49
N ARG A 175 1.48 -8.58 10.30
CA ARG A 175 0.30 -9.02 11.06
C ARG A 175 0.16 -8.23 12.34
N ARG A 176 -1.09 -7.92 12.71
CA ARG A 176 -1.41 -7.40 14.03
C ARG A 176 -1.34 -8.50 15.09
N GLY A 177 -0.88 -8.16 16.28
CA GLY A 177 -1.04 -9.00 17.47
C GLY A 177 0.01 -10.10 17.65
N ASN A 178 1.20 -9.95 17.08
CA ASN A 178 2.37 -10.78 17.42
C ASN A 178 3.37 -9.99 18.22
#